data_eb8ceb2dd87d073397ea4d2e599dbd25
#
_entry.id   eb8ceb2dd87d073397ea4d2e599dbd25
#
_cell.length_a   1.000
_cell.length_b   1.000
_cell.length_c   1.000
_cell.angle_alpha   90.00
_cell.angle_beta   90.00
_cell.angle_gamma   90.00
#
_symmetry.space_group_name_H-M   'P 1'
#
loop_
_entity.id
_entity.type
_entity.pdbx_description
1 polymer ?
#
loop_
_entity_poly.entity_id
_entity_poly.type
_entity_poly.pdbx_seq_one_letter_code
_entity_poly.pdbx_strand_id
1 'polypeptide(L)'
;DKPSERPGGNPGTQTDPAAEKKPATVFLAFTDSQTMRDSMAALKKYSLQGSFFLTEDEILTDPALVFELLAAGHTIGLTVPDGEADPAAALARANDALAALVCQKTLLALLPAGAEAAEGYCCFFRPAAPVTAAEAAASETAHLLVCSADADAALYTLYTSDARTLQLLETSDYA
;
A
#
# COMPACT_ATOMS: atom_id res chain seq x y z
N ASP A 1 -21.67 -25.81 -71.43
CA ASP A 1 -20.70 -26.08 -70.39
C ASP A 1 -20.65 -24.89 -69.47
N LYS A 2 -21.03 -25.13 -68.29
CA LYS A 2 -21.30 -24.08 -67.28
C LYS A 2 -20.29 -24.22 -66.16
N PRO A 3 -19.50 -23.21 -65.79
CA PRO A 3 -18.69 -23.24 -64.57
C PRO A 3 -19.56 -22.92 -63.36
N SER A 4 -19.44 -23.78 -62.38
CA SER A 4 -20.11 -23.68 -61.07
C SER A 4 -19.52 -22.56 -60.24
N GLU A 5 -20.33 -21.61 -59.84
CA GLU A 5 -20.02 -20.62 -58.85
C GLU A 5 -20.04 -21.25 -57.45
N ARG A 6 -18.92 -21.11 -56.72
CA ARG A 6 -18.91 -21.37 -55.27
C ARG A 6 -19.34 -20.11 -54.53
N PRO A 7 -20.26 -20.19 -53.60
CA PRO A 7 -20.58 -19.06 -52.74
C PRO A 7 -19.46 -18.82 -51.72
N GLY A 8 -19.22 -17.55 -51.51
CA GLY A 8 -18.14 -16.97 -50.75
C GLY A 8 -18.10 -17.39 -49.28
N GLY A 9 -16.87 -17.39 -48.79
CA GLY A 9 -16.53 -17.63 -47.42
C GLY A 9 -17.16 -16.63 -46.48
N ASN A 10 -17.65 -17.17 -45.40
CA ASN A 10 -18.13 -16.47 -44.26
C ASN A 10 -17.01 -15.60 -43.67
N PRO A 11 -17.21 -14.29 -43.46
CA PRO A 11 -16.23 -13.52 -42.70
C PRO A 11 -16.30 -13.99 -41.26
N GLY A 12 -15.27 -14.72 -40.87
CA GLY A 12 -15.07 -15.12 -39.48
C GLY A 12 -15.11 -13.87 -38.61
N THR A 13 -16.07 -13.82 -37.73
CA THR A 13 -16.10 -12.89 -36.61
C THR A 13 -14.85 -13.13 -35.79
N GLN A 14 -13.80 -12.34 -36.03
CA GLN A 14 -12.71 -12.21 -35.06
C GLN A 14 -13.36 -11.59 -33.82
N THR A 15 -13.71 -12.45 -32.87
CA THR A 15 -13.88 -12.03 -31.50
C THR A 15 -12.51 -11.56 -31.05
N ASP A 16 -12.35 -10.25 -30.92
CA ASP A 16 -11.23 -9.68 -30.19
C ASP A 16 -11.16 -10.43 -28.86
N PRO A 17 -10.01 -11.05 -28.53
CA PRO A 17 -9.86 -11.59 -27.18
C PRO A 17 -10.02 -10.40 -26.26
N ALA A 18 -11.07 -10.39 -25.46
CA ALA A 18 -11.30 -9.40 -24.42
C ALA A 18 -9.95 -9.26 -23.70
N ALA A 19 -9.33 -8.09 -23.79
CA ALA A 19 -8.05 -7.85 -23.15
C ALA A 19 -8.23 -8.22 -21.70
N GLU A 20 -7.54 -9.25 -21.23
CA GLU A 20 -7.63 -9.71 -19.84
C GLU A 20 -7.24 -8.52 -18.98
N LYS A 21 -8.23 -7.95 -18.29
CA LYS A 21 -8.03 -6.80 -17.41
C LYS A 21 -7.08 -7.26 -16.31
N LYS A 22 -5.89 -6.68 -16.25
CA LYS A 22 -4.94 -6.98 -15.17
C LYS A 22 -5.59 -6.62 -13.84
N PRO A 23 -5.48 -7.49 -12.82
CA PRO A 23 -5.98 -7.16 -11.50
C PRO A 23 -5.25 -5.94 -10.95
N ALA A 24 -5.98 -5.05 -10.28
CA ALA A 24 -5.40 -3.89 -9.60
C ALA A 24 -4.36 -4.33 -8.57
N THR A 25 -3.33 -3.52 -8.38
CA THR A 25 -2.35 -3.71 -7.30
C THR A 25 -2.56 -2.62 -6.26
N VAL A 26 -2.81 -3.02 -5.03
CA VAL A 26 -3.07 -2.10 -3.92
C VAL A 26 -2.05 -2.34 -2.81
N PHE A 27 -1.29 -1.30 -2.46
CA PHE A 27 -0.40 -1.31 -1.32
C PHE A 27 -1.12 -0.74 -0.11
N LEU A 28 -1.10 -1.47 1.01
CA LEU A 28 -1.78 -1.09 2.23
C LEU A 28 -0.85 -0.33 3.16
N ALA A 29 -1.24 0.88 3.55
CA ALA A 29 -0.53 1.71 4.51
C ALA A 29 -1.44 2.11 5.68
N PHE A 30 -0.90 2.10 6.89
CA PHE A 30 -1.58 2.46 8.12
C PHE A 30 -0.75 3.51 8.86
N THR A 31 -1.39 4.59 9.31
CA THR A 31 -0.70 5.75 9.91
C THR A 31 -1.24 6.16 11.27
N ASP A 32 -2.35 5.59 11.73
CA ASP A 32 -2.96 5.92 13.00
C ASP A 32 -2.66 4.83 14.04
N SER A 33 -1.73 5.13 14.95
CA SER A 33 -1.30 4.17 15.98
C SER A 33 -2.42 3.68 16.88
N GLN A 34 -3.45 4.49 17.11
CA GLN A 34 -4.59 4.11 17.95
C GLN A 34 -5.45 3.01 17.33
N THR A 35 -5.49 2.94 16.00
CA THR A 35 -6.27 1.94 15.27
C THR A 35 -5.41 0.80 14.71
N MET A 36 -4.10 0.84 14.88
CA MET A 36 -3.19 -0.16 14.28
C MET A 36 -3.44 -1.57 14.78
N ARG A 37 -3.75 -1.76 16.07
CA ARG A 37 -4.08 -3.09 16.62
C ARG A 37 -5.36 -3.66 16.03
N ASP A 38 -6.38 -2.84 15.85
CA ASP A 38 -7.63 -3.23 15.20
C ASP A 38 -7.38 -3.56 13.71
N SER A 39 -6.54 -2.76 13.06
CA SER A 39 -6.11 -3.01 11.69
C SER A 39 -5.34 -4.31 11.55
N MET A 40 -4.44 -4.64 12.49
CA MET A 40 -3.74 -5.93 12.53
C MET A 40 -4.71 -7.11 12.67
N ALA A 41 -5.72 -6.98 13.53
CA ALA A 41 -6.75 -8.00 13.68
C ALA A 41 -7.56 -8.20 12.40
N ALA A 42 -7.91 -7.12 11.72
CA ALA A 42 -8.60 -7.16 10.43
C ALA A 42 -7.72 -7.79 9.33
N LEU A 43 -6.45 -7.40 9.24
CA LEU A 43 -5.51 -8.00 8.28
C LEU A 43 -5.35 -9.51 8.50
N LYS A 44 -5.22 -9.93 9.75
CA LYS A 44 -5.15 -11.35 10.12
C LYS A 44 -6.39 -12.12 9.68
N LYS A 45 -7.58 -11.54 9.85
CA LYS A 45 -8.87 -12.13 9.42
C LYS A 45 -8.89 -12.46 7.94
N TYR A 46 -8.28 -11.62 7.10
CA TYR A 46 -8.23 -11.81 5.65
C TYR A 46 -6.91 -12.40 5.15
N SER A 47 -6.02 -12.82 6.04
CA SER A 47 -4.68 -13.34 5.71
C SER A 47 -3.86 -12.36 4.85
N LEU A 48 -3.99 -11.08 5.15
CA LEU A 48 -3.28 -9.99 4.48
C LEU A 48 -2.18 -9.41 5.38
N GLN A 49 -1.21 -8.78 4.77
CA GLN A 49 -0.17 -8.01 5.44
C GLN A 49 -0.19 -6.58 4.94
N GLY A 50 0.21 -5.64 5.77
CA GLY A 50 0.25 -4.23 5.47
C GLY A 50 1.53 -3.58 5.92
N SER A 51 1.68 -2.31 5.58
CA SER A 51 2.80 -1.46 5.99
C SER A 51 2.31 -0.43 6.99
N PHE A 52 2.98 -0.34 8.12
CA PHE A 52 2.61 0.52 9.24
C PHE A 52 3.66 1.61 9.37
N PHE A 53 3.22 2.85 9.31
CA PHE A 53 4.10 4.02 9.35
C PHE A 53 3.95 4.72 10.69
N LEU A 54 5.05 4.83 11.41
CA LEU A 54 5.11 5.35 12.77
C LEU A 54 5.92 6.65 12.81
N THR A 55 5.52 7.55 13.69
CA THR A 55 6.32 8.72 14.07
C THR A 55 7.30 8.37 15.19
N GLU A 56 8.27 9.25 15.44
CA GLU A 56 9.19 9.12 16.58
C GLU A 56 8.43 8.96 17.90
N ASP A 57 7.42 9.81 18.13
CA ASP A 57 6.63 9.81 19.38
C ASP A 57 5.87 8.50 19.58
N GLU A 58 5.29 7.94 18.54
CA GLU A 58 4.57 6.66 18.60
C GLU A 58 5.52 5.49 18.93
N ILE A 59 6.72 5.47 18.37
CA ILE A 59 7.74 4.45 18.66
C ILE A 59 8.17 4.53 20.14
N LEU A 60 8.37 5.75 20.65
CA LEU A 60 8.82 5.96 22.03
C LEU A 60 7.70 5.71 23.05
N THR A 61 6.46 6.05 22.71
CA THR A 61 5.31 5.95 23.61
C THR A 61 4.76 4.52 23.70
N ASP A 62 4.76 3.78 22.58
CA ASP A 62 4.25 2.41 22.53
C ASP A 62 5.23 1.43 21.84
N PRO A 63 6.36 1.14 22.47
CA PRO A 63 7.33 0.19 21.92
C PRO A 63 6.76 -1.23 21.75
N ALA A 64 5.73 -1.61 22.53
CA ALA A 64 5.08 -2.91 22.38
C ALA A 64 4.40 -3.06 21.03
N LEU A 65 3.80 -2.01 20.51
CA LEU A 65 3.19 -2.00 19.17
C LEU A 65 4.21 -2.36 18.09
N VAL A 66 5.43 -1.83 18.18
CA VAL A 66 6.51 -2.13 17.22
C VAL A 66 6.81 -3.63 17.19
N PHE A 67 6.94 -4.25 18.35
CA PHE A 67 7.18 -5.70 18.44
C PHE A 67 5.99 -6.53 17.96
N GLU A 68 4.77 -6.10 18.24
CA GLU A 68 3.55 -6.77 17.77
C GLU A 68 3.46 -6.74 16.23
N LEU A 69 3.76 -5.60 15.61
CA LEU A 69 3.76 -5.43 14.16
C LEU A 69 4.79 -6.35 13.49
N LEU A 70 6.02 -6.36 14.01
CA LEU A 70 7.09 -7.21 13.48
C LEU A 70 6.78 -8.70 13.66
N ALA A 71 6.27 -9.10 14.83
CA ALA A 71 5.90 -10.48 15.10
C ALA A 71 4.77 -10.99 14.20
N ALA A 72 3.87 -10.09 13.77
CA ALA A 72 2.80 -10.41 12.82
C ALA A 72 3.27 -10.41 11.34
N GLY A 73 4.53 -10.07 11.07
CA GLY A 73 5.09 -10.05 9.72
C GLY A 73 4.73 -8.83 8.90
N HIS A 74 4.28 -7.74 9.56
CA HIS A 74 4.01 -6.48 8.89
C HIS A 74 5.30 -5.69 8.65
N THR A 75 5.28 -4.83 7.63
CA THR A 75 6.38 -3.91 7.35
C THR A 75 6.23 -2.65 8.21
N ILE A 76 7.33 -2.18 8.78
CA ILE A 76 7.39 -0.89 9.47
C ILE A 76 8.10 0.12 8.60
N GLY A 77 7.45 1.27 8.41
CA GLY A 77 8.02 2.47 7.83
C GLY A 77 7.89 3.64 8.80
N LEU A 78 8.36 4.80 8.38
CA LEU A 78 8.32 6.02 9.16
C LEU A 78 7.39 7.05 8.53
N THR A 79 6.79 7.87 9.35
CA THR A 79 6.03 9.04 8.90
C THR A 79 6.35 10.24 9.82
N VAL A 80 5.95 11.40 9.36
CA VAL A 80 6.09 12.64 10.12
C VAL A 80 4.73 13.23 10.44
N PRO A 81 4.59 13.97 11.55
CA PRO A 81 3.36 14.72 11.85
C PRO A 81 3.04 15.72 10.74
N ASP A 82 1.76 16.03 10.57
CA ASP A 82 1.34 17.08 9.66
C ASP A 82 1.89 18.44 10.12
N GLY A 83 2.49 19.18 9.19
CA GLY A 83 3.09 20.47 9.48
C GLY A 83 4.51 20.40 10.05
N GLU A 84 5.15 19.23 10.04
CA GLU A 84 6.57 19.11 10.40
C GLU A 84 7.45 20.01 9.52
N ALA A 85 8.24 20.88 10.17
CA ALA A 85 9.06 21.86 9.47
C ALA A 85 10.30 21.24 8.80
N ASP A 86 10.84 20.16 9.38
CA ASP A 86 11.99 19.42 8.87
C ASP A 86 11.71 17.92 8.84
N PRO A 87 11.02 17.44 7.80
CA PRO A 87 10.68 16.04 7.67
C PRO A 87 11.91 15.11 7.68
N ALA A 88 13.02 15.54 7.09
CA ALA A 88 14.23 14.72 7.03
C ALA A 88 14.82 14.49 8.43
N ALA A 89 14.91 15.54 9.25
CA ALA A 89 15.39 15.42 10.63
C ALA A 89 14.41 14.60 11.50
N ALA A 90 13.10 14.76 11.31
CA ALA A 90 12.10 13.96 12.02
C ALA A 90 12.19 12.47 11.67
N LEU A 91 12.35 12.12 10.41
CA LEU A 91 12.57 10.74 9.97
C LEU A 91 13.87 10.15 10.55
N ALA A 92 14.94 10.94 10.60
CA ALA A 92 16.22 10.49 11.17
C ALA A 92 16.06 10.15 12.67
N ARG A 93 15.39 11.01 13.45
CA ARG A 93 15.10 10.75 14.88
C ARG A 93 14.21 9.51 15.07
N ALA A 94 13.16 9.39 14.28
CA ALA A 94 12.28 8.21 14.32
C ALA A 94 13.05 6.92 14.00
N ASN A 95 13.96 6.97 13.03
CA ASN A 95 14.79 5.84 12.64
C ASN A 95 15.81 5.47 13.71
N ASP A 96 16.37 6.45 14.42
CA ASP A 96 17.25 6.21 15.56
C ASP A 96 16.50 5.60 16.74
N ALA A 97 15.26 6.05 17.01
CA ALA A 97 14.39 5.45 18.02
C ALA A 97 14.04 3.99 17.67
N LEU A 98 13.69 3.73 16.41
CA LEU A 98 13.43 2.37 15.93
C LEU A 98 14.68 1.48 16.06
N ALA A 99 15.83 1.97 15.65
CA ALA A 99 17.11 1.23 15.74
C ALA A 99 17.50 0.92 17.20
N ALA A 100 17.24 1.85 18.12
CA ALA A 100 17.47 1.62 19.55
C ALA A 100 16.57 0.51 20.10
N LEU A 101 15.37 0.36 19.56
CA LEU A 101 14.39 -0.60 20.06
C LEU A 101 14.58 -2.00 19.44
N VAL A 102 14.77 -2.10 18.12
CA VAL A 102 14.77 -3.38 17.38
C VAL A 102 16.07 -3.67 16.64
N CYS A 103 17.11 -2.84 16.83
CA CYS A 103 18.41 -2.97 16.16
C CYS A 103 18.35 -2.93 14.63
N GLN A 104 17.30 -2.33 14.07
CA GLN A 104 17.10 -2.19 12.64
C GLN A 104 16.61 -0.79 12.29
N LYS A 105 17.02 -0.29 11.13
CA LYS A 105 16.51 0.93 10.50
C LYS A 105 15.62 0.57 9.33
N THR A 106 14.74 1.47 8.95
CA THR A 106 13.92 1.35 7.74
C THR A 106 14.22 2.49 6.78
N LEU A 107 14.15 2.20 5.49
CA LEU A 107 14.25 3.21 4.44
C LEU A 107 12.88 3.67 3.94
N LEU A 108 11.80 3.04 4.38
CA LEU A 108 10.45 3.39 3.97
C LEU A 108 9.95 4.62 4.72
N ALA A 109 9.49 5.62 3.99
CA ALA A 109 8.88 6.81 4.55
C ALA A 109 7.56 7.14 3.82
N LEU A 110 6.55 7.49 4.58
CA LEU A 110 5.28 8.03 4.08
C LEU A 110 5.16 9.49 4.51
N LEU A 111 5.21 10.38 3.55
CA LEU A 111 5.18 11.82 3.77
C LEU A 111 3.82 12.42 3.46
N PRO A 112 3.49 13.60 4.03
CA PRO A 112 2.30 14.35 3.65
C PRO A 112 2.28 14.68 2.16
N ALA A 113 1.10 14.88 1.60
CA ALA A 113 0.94 15.32 0.22
C ALA A 113 1.67 16.65 -0.02
N GLY A 114 2.47 16.72 -1.07
CA GLY A 114 3.22 17.92 -1.44
C GLY A 114 4.50 18.20 -0.63
N ALA A 115 4.88 17.30 0.28
CA ALA A 115 6.17 17.37 0.95
C ALA A 115 7.31 17.05 -0.04
N GLU A 116 8.51 17.53 0.27
CA GLU A 116 9.72 17.16 -0.47
C GLU A 116 10.19 15.77 -0.05
N ALA A 117 10.75 15.02 -1.00
CA ALA A 117 11.32 13.71 -0.71
C ALA A 117 12.56 13.85 0.20
N ALA A 118 12.66 13.03 1.22
CA ALA A 118 13.82 12.99 2.09
C ALA A 118 14.93 12.13 1.47
N GLU A 119 16.13 12.69 1.39
CA GLU A 119 17.28 11.97 0.84
C GLU A 119 17.61 10.72 1.68
N GLY A 120 17.90 9.63 1.01
CA GLY A 120 18.21 8.34 1.64
C GLY A 120 17.01 7.51 2.04
N TYR A 121 15.79 7.97 1.74
CA TYR A 121 14.55 7.23 1.98
C TYR A 121 13.83 6.88 0.68
N CYS A 122 13.15 5.75 0.69
CA CYS A 122 12.14 5.40 -0.29
C CYS A 122 10.83 6.07 0.11
N CYS A 123 10.59 7.26 -0.45
CA CYS A 123 9.48 8.11 -0.05
C CYS A 123 8.21 7.80 -0.83
N PHE A 124 7.14 7.56 -0.11
CA PHE A 124 5.77 7.55 -0.59
C PHE A 124 5.05 8.79 -0.05
N PHE A 125 4.01 9.20 -0.75
CA PHE A 125 3.26 10.39 -0.38
C PHE A 125 1.80 10.06 -0.15
N ARG A 126 1.22 10.62 0.90
CA ARG A 126 -0.23 10.52 1.09
C ARG A 126 -0.93 11.15 -0.11
N PRO A 127 -1.96 10.51 -0.67
CA PRO A 127 -2.72 11.13 -1.76
C PRO A 127 -3.38 12.42 -1.26
N ALA A 128 -3.37 13.45 -2.12
CA ALA A 128 -4.01 14.74 -1.80
C ALA A 128 -5.53 14.60 -1.60
N ALA A 129 -6.15 13.64 -2.29
CA ALA A 129 -7.53 13.24 -2.10
C ALA A 129 -7.58 11.77 -1.64
N PRO A 130 -8.35 11.44 -0.60
CA PRO A 130 -8.50 10.07 -0.15
C PRO A 130 -9.04 9.19 -1.28
N VAL A 131 -8.42 8.02 -1.47
CA VAL A 131 -8.88 6.98 -2.40
C VAL A 131 -9.60 5.92 -1.60
N THR A 132 -10.78 5.52 -2.04
CA THR A 132 -11.52 4.41 -1.41
C THR A 132 -10.97 3.06 -1.85
N ALA A 133 -11.22 2.02 -1.05
CA ALA A 133 -10.84 0.66 -1.40
C ALA A 133 -11.50 0.20 -2.72
N ALA A 134 -12.74 0.61 -2.98
CA ALA A 134 -13.45 0.28 -4.22
C ALA A 134 -12.81 0.95 -5.45
N GLU A 135 -12.41 2.22 -5.35
CA GLU A 135 -11.70 2.92 -6.41
C GLU A 135 -10.33 2.31 -6.68
N ALA A 136 -9.58 1.99 -5.61
CA ALA A 136 -8.29 1.32 -5.74
C ALA A 136 -8.43 -0.06 -6.39
N ALA A 137 -9.44 -0.85 -6.02
CA ALA A 137 -9.70 -2.17 -6.58
C ALA A 137 -10.14 -2.13 -8.06
N ALA A 138 -10.77 -1.05 -8.49
CA ALA A 138 -11.23 -0.86 -9.87
C ALA A 138 -10.14 -0.27 -10.80
N SER A 139 -9.01 0.17 -10.27
CA SER A 139 -7.96 0.85 -11.02
C SER A 139 -7.10 -0.13 -11.84
N GLU A 140 -6.57 0.35 -12.95
CA GLU A 140 -5.57 -0.37 -13.75
C GLU A 140 -4.13 -0.04 -13.33
N THR A 141 -3.95 0.97 -12.47
CA THR A 141 -2.65 1.37 -11.93
C THR A 141 -2.49 0.92 -10.48
N ALA A 142 -1.24 0.83 -10.03
CA ALA A 142 -0.96 0.57 -8.63
C ALA A 142 -1.36 1.75 -7.75
N HIS A 143 -1.98 1.49 -6.63
CA HIS A 143 -2.41 2.49 -5.65
C HIS A 143 -1.86 2.21 -4.26
N LEU A 144 -1.50 3.28 -3.57
CA LEU A 144 -1.28 3.27 -2.13
C LEU A 144 -2.59 3.64 -1.44
N LEU A 145 -3.18 2.68 -0.74
CA LEU A 145 -4.36 2.89 0.06
C LEU A 145 -3.95 3.16 1.51
N VAL A 146 -4.14 4.38 1.95
CA VAL A 146 -3.91 4.77 3.35
C VAL A 146 -5.19 4.49 4.13
N CYS A 147 -5.15 3.48 4.99
CA CYS A 147 -6.26 3.08 5.83
C CYS A 147 -6.26 3.87 7.14
N SER A 148 -7.44 4.28 7.56
CA SER A 148 -7.72 4.90 8.85
C SER A 148 -8.68 4.02 9.67
N ALA A 149 -9.50 4.62 10.52
CA ALA A 149 -10.34 3.96 11.51
C ALA A 149 -11.25 2.81 10.99
N ASP A 150 -11.52 2.71 9.70
CA ASP A 150 -12.46 1.71 9.13
C ASP A 150 -11.75 0.67 8.25
N ALA A 151 -10.62 0.17 8.73
CA ALA A 151 -9.78 -0.76 7.99
C ALA A 151 -10.50 -2.07 7.63
N ASP A 152 -11.37 -2.61 8.50
CA ASP A 152 -12.05 -3.88 8.24
C ASP A 152 -12.96 -3.80 7.00
N ALA A 153 -13.73 -2.72 6.84
CA ALA A 153 -14.58 -2.51 5.66
C ALA A 153 -13.78 -2.36 4.38
N ALA A 154 -12.67 -1.60 4.42
CA ALA A 154 -11.77 -1.42 3.30
C ALA A 154 -11.11 -2.76 2.89
N LEU A 155 -10.62 -3.52 3.86
CA LEU A 155 -10.00 -4.83 3.64
C LEU A 155 -10.99 -5.87 3.11
N TYR A 156 -12.24 -5.85 3.59
CA TYR A 156 -13.30 -6.70 3.06
C TYR A 156 -13.57 -6.41 1.59
N THR A 157 -13.64 -5.13 1.21
CA THR A 157 -13.82 -4.71 -0.18
C THR A 157 -12.68 -5.21 -1.07
N LEU A 158 -11.44 -5.09 -0.62
CA LEU A 158 -10.28 -5.60 -1.35
C LEU A 158 -10.25 -7.13 -1.43
N TYR A 159 -10.56 -7.80 -0.33
CA TYR A 159 -10.59 -9.26 -0.24
C TYR A 159 -11.62 -9.90 -1.18
N THR A 160 -12.77 -9.24 -1.35
CA THR A 160 -13.86 -9.69 -2.24
C THR A 160 -13.67 -9.24 -3.70
N SER A 161 -12.65 -8.45 -3.98
CA SER A 161 -12.27 -8.01 -5.33
C SER A 161 -11.18 -8.91 -5.92
N ASP A 162 -10.88 -8.72 -7.20
CA ASP A 162 -9.73 -9.37 -7.87
C ASP A 162 -8.42 -8.62 -7.63
N ALA A 163 -8.39 -7.58 -6.78
CA ALA A 163 -7.21 -6.77 -6.52
C ALA A 163 -6.14 -7.58 -5.77
N ARG A 164 -4.89 -7.38 -6.16
CA ARG A 164 -3.73 -7.88 -5.43
C ARG A 164 -3.38 -6.89 -4.33
N THR A 165 -3.44 -7.32 -3.08
CA THR A 165 -3.06 -6.52 -1.93
C THR A 165 -1.66 -6.90 -1.46
N LEU A 166 -0.80 -5.90 -1.33
CA LEU A 166 0.60 -6.09 -0.98
C LEU A 166 1.00 -5.13 0.14
N GLN A 167 2.00 -5.53 0.92
CA GLN A 167 2.74 -4.61 1.77
C GLN A 167 3.89 -3.98 0.99
N LEU A 168 4.30 -2.78 1.37
CA LEU A 168 5.53 -2.16 0.87
C LEU A 168 6.73 -2.85 1.52
N LEU A 169 7.74 -3.13 0.74
CA LEU A 169 8.99 -3.71 1.20
C LEU A 169 10.14 -2.77 0.85
N GLU A 170 11.21 -2.83 1.61
CA GLU A 170 12.46 -2.15 1.30
C GLU A 170 13.18 -2.88 0.16
N THR A 171 12.75 -2.67 -1.05
CA THR A 171 13.38 -3.27 -2.23
C THR A 171 13.74 -2.19 -3.25
N SER A 172 14.78 -2.45 -4.01
CA SER A 172 15.17 -1.61 -5.15
C SER A 172 14.13 -1.61 -6.29
N ASP A 173 13.09 -2.40 -6.16
CA ASP A 173 12.08 -2.60 -7.20
C ASP A 173 11.07 -1.45 -7.31
N TYR A 174 11.16 -0.44 -6.41
CA TYR A 174 10.34 0.78 -6.45
C TYR A 174 11.09 1.99 -7.04
N ALA A 175 12.32 1.78 -7.49
CA ALA A 175 13.12 2.83 -8.10
C ALA A 175 12.73 3.10 -9.56
#